data_8a0784ed49f2680cc04f45c6329928cd
#
_entry.id   8a0784ed49f2680cc04f45c6329928cd
#
_cell.length_a   1.000
_cell.length_b   1.000
_cell.length_c   1.000
_cell.angle_alpha   90.00
_cell.angle_beta   90.00
_cell.angle_gamma   90.00
#
_symmetry.space_group_name_H-M   'P 1'
#
loop_
_entity.id
_entity.type
_entity.pdbx_description
1 polymer ?
#
loop_
_entity_poly.entity_id
_entity_poly.type
_entity_poly.pdbx_seq_one_letter_code
_entity_poly.pdbx_strand_id
1 'polypeptide(L)'
;FIIFSGTYFFAHSLEQKEDPAPYLAYLKSYFNPCVGVLIKTTWVLAPAHCYLPNLKVMLGNFKSRVRDGTEQTINPIQIIRYWNYNDSDPQDDLMLIKLDKPATLNHKVQILPLATKNVSPGTICFLSGLDWSQQNSGRHPDLRQNLQGPVMTNKECQETEQGRKHRNSLCVKFVKVFSRIFGEVAVATVICNNKLQGIEVGHFMGGDVGIYTNVYKYISWIEDITKDKKK
;
A
#
# COMPACT_ATOMS: atom_id res chain seq x y z
N PHE A 1 -33.42 25.04 47.70
CA PHE A 1 -33.62 24.44 46.38
C PHE A 1 -32.60 25.04 45.44
N ILE A 2 -31.53 24.27 45.13
CA ILE A 2 -30.50 24.65 44.15
C ILE A 2 -30.71 23.75 42.94
N ILE A 3 -31.10 24.36 41.82
CA ILE A 3 -31.29 23.69 40.54
C ILE A 3 -29.91 23.71 39.83
N PHE A 4 -29.26 22.56 39.72
CA PHE A 4 -28.12 22.39 38.84
C PHE A 4 -28.63 22.12 37.42
N SER A 5 -28.47 23.10 36.53
CA SER A 5 -28.67 22.90 35.12
C SER A 5 -27.41 22.22 34.53
N GLY A 6 -27.52 20.91 34.34
CA GLY A 6 -26.49 20.15 33.67
C GLY A 6 -26.54 20.39 32.17
N THR A 7 -25.63 21.17 31.62
CA THR A 7 -25.38 21.22 30.19
C THR A 7 -24.73 19.91 29.76
N TYR A 8 -25.51 19.04 29.14
CA TYR A 8 -24.98 17.88 28.42
C TYR A 8 -24.23 18.38 27.18
N PHE A 9 -22.90 18.39 27.27
CA PHE A 9 -22.06 18.42 26.09
C PHE A 9 -22.25 17.10 25.34
N PHE A 10 -23.04 17.12 24.28
CA PHE A 10 -22.98 16.10 23.26
C PHE A 10 -21.59 16.21 22.62
N ALA A 11 -20.66 15.37 23.05
CA ALA A 11 -19.48 15.08 22.28
C ALA A 11 -19.98 14.39 20.99
N HIS A 12 -20.15 15.16 19.93
CA HIS A 12 -20.17 14.60 18.58
C HIS A 12 -18.81 13.94 18.40
N SER A 13 -18.76 12.63 18.58
CA SER A 13 -17.69 11.84 18.00
C SER A 13 -17.80 12.09 16.50
N LEU A 14 -16.92 12.94 15.98
CA LEU A 14 -16.61 12.99 14.57
C LEU A 14 -16.13 11.58 14.24
N GLU A 15 -17.02 10.72 13.76
CA GLU A 15 -16.62 9.57 12.97
C GLU A 15 -15.70 10.15 11.88
N GLN A 16 -14.41 10.00 12.08
CA GLN A 16 -13.44 10.23 11.03
C GLN A 16 -13.83 9.22 9.96
N LYS A 17 -14.56 9.70 8.97
CA LYS A 17 -14.81 8.97 7.74
C LYS A 17 -13.44 8.67 7.18
N GLU A 18 -12.98 7.43 7.38
CA GLU A 18 -11.69 6.99 6.87
C GLU A 18 -11.67 7.27 5.39
N ASP A 19 -10.85 8.23 4.97
CA ASP A 19 -10.68 8.52 3.56
C ASP A 19 -10.09 7.27 2.91
N PRO A 20 -10.76 6.72 1.91
CA PRO A 20 -10.20 5.59 1.19
C PRO A 20 -8.86 6.04 0.62
N ALA A 21 -7.81 5.23 0.73
CA ALA A 21 -6.51 5.52 0.14
C ALA A 21 -6.65 5.63 -1.39
N PRO A 22 -6.82 6.84 -1.95
CA PRO A 22 -7.27 7.03 -3.32
C PRO A 22 -6.21 6.65 -4.36
N TYR A 23 -5.00 6.39 -3.91
CA TYR A 23 -3.86 5.99 -4.73
C TYR A 23 -3.72 4.47 -4.86
N LEU A 24 -4.46 3.68 -4.10
CA LEU A 24 -4.36 2.22 -4.18
C LEU A 24 -5.03 1.69 -5.44
N ALA A 25 -4.33 0.76 -6.08
CA ALA A 25 -4.79 -0.01 -7.21
C ALA A 25 -4.99 -1.46 -6.80
N TYR A 26 -6.22 -1.93 -6.80
CA TYR A 26 -6.51 -3.33 -6.56
C TYR A 26 -6.20 -4.15 -7.82
N LEU A 27 -5.38 -5.19 -7.65
CA LEU A 27 -4.98 -6.08 -8.72
C LEU A 27 -5.83 -7.35 -8.64
N LYS A 28 -6.89 -7.39 -9.43
CA LYS A 28 -7.82 -8.52 -9.44
C LYS A 28 -7.26 -9.66 -10.27
N SER A 29 -7.06 -10.79 -9.62
CA SER A 29 -6.77 -12.07 -10.26
C SER A 29 -7.64 -13.17 -9.63
N TYR A 30 -7.60 -14.37 -10.21
CA TYR A 30 -8.43 -15.47 -9.71
C TYR A 30 -7.94 -16.03 -8.36
N PHE A 31 -6.69 -15.83 -7.98
CA PHE A 31 -6.07 -16.59 -6.89
C PHE A 31 -5.60 -15.75 -5.69
N ASN A 32 -5.05 -14.57 -5.90
CA ASN A 32 -4.56 -13.73 -4.81
C ASN A 32 -4.86 -12.26 -5.08
N PRO A 33 -5.56 -11.58 -4.20
CA PRO A 33 -5.68 -10.15 -4.30
C PRO A 33 -4.36 -9.49 -3.89
N CYS A 34 -3.92 -8.61 -4.72
CA CYS A 34 -2.75 -7.79 -4.51
C CYS A 34 -3.11 -6.32 -4.67
N VAL A 35 -2.26 -5.46 -4.14
CA VAL A 35 -2.43 -4.02 -4.22
C VAL A 35 -1.17 -3.40 -4.80
N GLY A 36 -1.38 -2.49 -5.74
CA GLY A 36 -0.36 -1.57 -6.23
C GLY A 36 -0.71 -0.13 -5.87
N VAL A 37 0.11 0.78 -6.33
CA VAL A 37 -0.04 2.22 -6.15
C VAL A 37 -0.05 2.91 -7.51
N LEU A 38 -1.04 3.76 -7.74
CA LEU A 38 -1.08 4.62 -8.92
C LEU A 38 -0.02 5.72 -8.77
N ILE A 39 1.05 5.63 -9.54
CA ILE A 39 2.19 6.57 -9.50
C ILE A 39 2.18 7.59 -10.63
N LYS A 40 1.46 7.30 -11.70
CA LYS A 40 1.11 8.19 -12.83
C LYS A 40 -0.26 7.78 -13.35
N THR A 41 -0.92 8.63 -14.12
CA THR A 41 -2.25 8.29 -14.67
C THR A 41 -2.27 6.99 -15.49
N THR A 42 -1.14 6.59 -16.05
CA THR A 42 -0.98 5.37 -16.87
C THR A 42 -0.08 4.32 -16.26
N TRP A 43 0.41 4.49 -15.02
CA TRP A 43 1.34 3.58 -14.41
C TRP A 43 1.00 3.24 -12.96
N VAL A 44 1.00 1.95 -12.67
CA VAL A 44 0.87 1.39 -11.32
C VAL A 44 2.17 0.71 -10.94
N LEU A 45 2.68 0.97 -9.73
CA LEU A 45 3.78 0.25 -9.11
C LEU A 45 3.22 -0.81 -8.16
N ALA A 46 3.69 -2.03 -8.24
CA ALA A 46 3.19 -3.16 -7.45
C ALA A 46 4.30 -4.15 -7.11
N PRO A 47 4.10 -5.07 -6.14
CA PRO A 47 5.01 -6.19 -5.95
C PRO A 47 5.03 -7.12 -7.17
N ALA A 48 6.21 -7.61 -7.53
CA ALA A 48 6.37 -8.50 -8.70
C ALA A 48 5.76 -9.90 -8.47
N HIS A 49 5.73 -10.38 -7.21
CA HIS A 49 5.06 -11.64 -6.87
C HIS A 49 3.54 -11.61 -7.12
N CYS A 50 2.97 -10.42 -7.28
CA CYS A 50 1.57 -10.24 -7.64
C CYS A 50 1.28 -10.45 -9.13
N TYR A 51 2.30 -10.76 -9.93
CA TYR A 51 2.12 -11.04 -11.35
C TYR A 51 1.30 -12.31 -11.56
N LEU A 52 0.19 -12.18 -12.27
CA LEU A 52 -0.65 -13.29 -12.67
C LEU A 52 -1.20 -13.06 -14.07
N PRO A 53 -1.43 -14.13 -14.85
CA PRO A 53 -2.14 -14.03 -16.11
C PRO A 53 -3.54 -13.42 -15.92
N ASN A 54 -3.96 -12.58 -16.85
CA ASN A 54 -5.29 -11.92 -16.83
C ASN A 54 -5.52 -10.93 -15.69
N LEU A 55 -4.45 -10.33 -15.16
CA LEU A 55 -4.51 -9.28 -14.18
C LEU A 55 -5.39 -8.12 -14.67
N LYS A 56 -6.29 -7.62 -13.81
CA LYS A 56 -7.04 -6.38 -14.04
C LYS A 56 -6.72 -5.40 -12.93
N VAL A 57 -6.60 -4.13 -13.30
CA VAL A 57 -6.37 -3.05 -12.35
C VAL A 57 -7.70 -2.37 -12.05
N MET A 58 -8.06 -2.32 -10.78
CA MET A 58 -9.26 -1.63 -10.32
C MET A 58 -8.84 -0.46 -9.44
N LEU A 59 -9.35 0.72 -9.74
CA LEU A 59 -9.13 1.98 -9.02
C LEU A 59 -10.45 2.47 -8.45
N GLY A 60 -10.40 3.23 -7.36
CA GLY A 60 -11.57 3.79 -6.71
C GLY A 60 -12.05 2.98 -5.52
N ASN A 61 -13.37 2.86 -5.33
CA ASN A 61 -13.92 2.21 -4.15
C ASN A 61 -13.69 0.69 -4.17
N PHE A 62 -12.97 0.17 -3.16
CA PHE A 62 -12.73 -1.27 -3.00
C PHE A 62 -13.78 -2.00 -2.16
N LYS A 63 -14.74 -1.27 -1.59
CA LYS A 63 -15.83 -1.88 -0.83
C LYS A 63 -16.75 -2.63 -1.78
N SER A 64 -16.57 -3.89 -1.84
CA SER A 64 -17.12 -4.81 -2.82
C SER A 64 -18.63 -4.92 -2.92
N ARG A 65 -19.36 -4.44 -1.96
CA ARG A 65 -20.81 -4.60 -1.91
C ARG A 65 -21.59 -3.37 -2.41
N VAL A 66 -20.96 -2.22 -2.49
CA VAL A 66 -21.60 -0.99 -2.93
C VAL A 66 -20.76 -0.37 -4.03
N ARG A 67 -21.17 -0.55 -5.28
CA ARG A 67 -20.65 0.22 -6.38
C ARG A 67 -21.21 1.62 -6.29
N ASP A 68 -20.35 2.63 -6.24
CA ASP A 68 -20.78 4.03 -6.19
C ASP A 68 -20.54 4.76 -7.51
N GLY A 69 -20.14 4.03 -8.54
CA GLY A 69 -19.90 4.56 -9.88
C GLY A 69 -18.55 5.26 -10.06
N THR A 70 -17.70 5.28 -9.02
CA THR A 70 -16.36 5.87 -9.12
C THR A 70 -15.28 4.84 -9.45
N GLU A 71 -15.63 3.57 -9.48
CA GLU A 71 -14.71 2.48 -9.79
C GLU A 71 -14.30 2.52 -11.26
N GLN A 72 -13.01 2.34 -11.48
CA GLN A 72 -12.43 2.22 -12.81
C GLN A 72 -11.73 0.88 -12.93
N THR A 73 -12.14 0.08 -13.90
CA THR A 73 -11.42 -1.15 -14.26
C THR A 73 -10.66 -0.89 -15.54
N ILE A 74 -9.34 -1.03 -15.47
CA ILE A 74 -8.44 -0.75 -16.59
C ILE A 74 -7.54 -1.98 -16.83
N ASN A 75 -7.41 -2.38 -18.08
CA ASN A 75 -6.54 -3.51 -18.43
C ASN A 75 -5.08 -3.04 -18.51
N PRO A 76 -4.12 -3.85 -18.08
CA PRO A 76 -2.73 -3.61 -18.39
C PRO A 76 -2.44 -3.92 -19.86
N ILE A 77 -1.60 -3.09 -20.50
CA ILE A 77 -1.03 -3.36 -21.83
C ILE A 77 0.42 -3.82 -21.75
N GLN A 78 1.07 -3.58 -20.62
CA GLN A 78 2.44 -4.01 -20.39
C GLN A 78 2.67 -4.19 -18.90
N ILE A 79 3.38 -5.26 -18.53
CA ILE A 79 3.83 -5.51 -17.17
C ILE A 79 5.33 -5.74 -17.22
N ILE A 80 6.09 -4.99 -16.44
CA ILE A 80 7.55 -5.03 -16.42
C ILE A 80 7.99 -5.33 -15.00
N ARG A 81 8.44 -6.56 -14.74
CA ARG A 81 9.08 -6.92 -13.48
C ARG A 81 10.49 -6.34 -13.44
N TYR A 82 10.96 -6.01 -12.24
CA TYR A 82 12.35 -5.59 -12.09
C TYR A 82 13.28 -6.67 -12.60
N TRP A 83 14.32 -6.29 -13.32
CA TRP A 83 15.16 -7.23 -14.09
C TRP A 83 15.85 -8.30 -13.23
N ASN A 84 16.10 -8.01 -11.96
CA ASN A 84 16.74 -8.92 -11.02
C ASN A 84 15.75 -9.70 -10.14
N TYR A 85 14.44 -9.50 -10.33
CA TYR A 85 13.44 -10.24 -9.57
C TYR A 85 13.40 -11.71 -10.00
N ASN A 86 13.35 -12.59 -9.01
CA ASN A 86 13.24 -14.03 -9.20
C ASN A 86 12.17 -14.59 -8.25
N ASP A 87 11.25 -15.38 -8.77
CA ASP A 87 10.16 -16.00 -7.99
C ASP A 87 10.68 -16.95 -6.88
N SER A 88 11.90 -17.47 -7.03
CA SER A 88 12.53 -18.33 -6.01
C SER A 88 13.29 -17.57 -4.92
N ASP A 89 13.61 -16.31 -5.16
CA ASP A 89 14.28 -15.41 -4.22
C ASP A 89 13.59 -14.04 -4.30
N PRO A 90 12.67 -13.72 -3.39
CA PRO A 90 11.80 -12.55 -3.49
C PRO A 90 12.52 -11.23 -3.22
N GLN A 91 13.76 -11.11 -3.67
CA GLN A 91 14.51 -9.86 -3.66
C GLN A 91 14.03 -8.97 -4.81
N ASP A 92 14.17 -7.66 -4.62
CA ASP A 92 13.81 -6.71 -5.67
C ASP A 92 12.37 -6.89 -6.19
N ASP A 93 11.45 -7.18 -5.27
CA ASP A 93 10.06 -7.56 -5.52
C ASP A 93 9.22 -6.36 -5.99
N LEU A 94 9.45 -5.92 -7.21
CA LEU A 94 8.75 -4.80 -7.84
C LEU A 94 8.41 -5.08 -9.29
N MET A 95 7.25 -4.59 -9.71
CA MET A 95 6.82 -4.51 -11.11
C MET A 95 6.12 -3.19 -11.42
N LEU A 96 6.22 -2.76 -12.66
CA LEU A 96 5.49 -1.65 -13.24
C LEU A 96 4.40 -2.18 -14.17
N ILE A 97 3.19 -1.67 -14.01
CA ILE A 97 2.03 -2.03 -14.81
C ILE A 97 1.61 -0.80 -15.60
N LYS A 98 1.71 -0.88 -16.93
CA LYS A 98 1.22 0.16 -17.83
C LYS A 98 -0.24 -0.10 -18.16
N LEU A 99 -1.07 0.90 -17.93
CA LEU A 99 -2.50 0.86 -18.21
C LEU A 99 -2.78 1.16 -19.70
N ASP A 100 -3.82 0.55 -20.28
CA ASP A 100 -4.22 0.75 -21.69
C ASP A 100 -4.79 2.16 -21.93
N LYS A 101 -5.31 2.78 -20.90
CA LYS A 101 -5.82 4.16 -20.91
C LYS A 101 -5.50 4.86 -19.60
N PRO A 102 -5.38 6.20 -19.61
CA PRO A 102 -5.17 6.94 -18.39
C PRO A 102 -6.31 6.77 -17.38
N ALA A 103 -5.97 6.64 -16.11
CA ALA A 103 -6.93 6.71 -15.03
C ALA A 103 -7.54 8.13 -14.96
N THR A 104 -8.84 8.21 -14.75
CA THR A 104 -9.53 9.48 -14.49
C THR A 104 -9.36 9.85 -13.03
N LEU A 105 -8.65 10.94 -12.75
CA LEU A 105 -8.40 11.39 -11.39
C LEU A 105 -9.66 12.05 -10.80
N ASN A 106 -9.97 11.69 -9.56
CA ASN A 106 -11.07 12.26 -8.77
C ASN A 106 -10.76 12.10 -7.27
N HIS A 107 -11.71 12.40 -6.37
CA HIS A 107 -11.51 12.27 -4.91
C HIS A 107 -11.20 10.85 -4.45
N LYS A 108 -11.50 9.81 -5.24
CA LYS A 108 -11.24 8.38 -4.93
C LYS A 108 -10.15 7.75 -5.78
N VAL A 109 -9.63 8.46 -6.77
CA VAL A 109 -8.53 7.99 -7.64
C VAL A 109 -7.51 9.11 -7.77
N GLN A 110 -6.38 8.94 -7.12
CA GLN A 110 -5.31 9.94 -7.08
C GLN A 110 -3.95 9.28 -7.29
N ILE A 111 -2.98 10.08 -7.68
CA ILE A 111 -1.59 9.67 -7.81
C ILE A 111 -0.90 9.88 -6.46
N LEU A 112 -0.12 8.90 -6.01
CA LEU A 112 0.80 9.06 -4.90
C LEU A 112 2.21 9.36 -5.43
N PRO A 113 2.80 10.51 -5.09
CA PRO A 113 4.16 10.84 -5.49
C PRO A 113 5.18 9.84 -4.92
N LEU A 114 6.21 9.55 -5.69
CA LEU A 114 7.33 8.73 -5.26
C LEU A 114 8.26 9.47 -4.30
N ALA A 115 8.97 8.72 -3.48
CA ALA A 115 10.03 9.25 -2.64
C ALA A 115 11.10 9.98 -3.46
N THR A 116 11.51 11.14 -3.01
CA THR A 116 12.61 11.91 -3.64
C THR A 116 13.92 11.81 -2.88
N LYS A 117 13.89 11.21 -1.70
CA LYS A 117 15.04 10.91 -0.85
C LYS A 117 14.74 9.70 0.02
N ASN A 118 15.79 9.06 0.48
CA ASN A 118 15.62 8.00 1.47
C ASN A 118 15.05 8.60 2.76
N VAL A 119 14.10 7.88 3.36
CA VAL A 119 13.51 8.32 4.62
C VAL A 119 14.49 8.10 5.77
N SER A 120 14.55 9.06 6.69
CA SER A 120 15.42 8.97 7.86
C SER A 120 14.84 8.03 8.93
N PRO A 121 15.67 7.26 9.65
CA PRO A 121 15.24 6.50 10.82
C PRO A 121 14.51 7.39 11.84
N GLY A 122 13.52 6.84 12.51
CA GLY A 122 12.67 7.56 13.45
C GLY A 122 11.52 8.34 12.81
N THR A 123 11.50 8.53 11.49
CA THR A 123 10.37 9.17 10.79
C THR A 123 9.12 8.31 10.97
N ILE A 124 8.04 8.92 11.43
CA ILE A 124 6.74 8.25 11.52
C ILE A 124 6.12 8.18 10.14
N CYS A 125 5.81 6.97 9.71
CA CYS A 125 5.17 6.69 8.43
C CYS A 125 3.82 6.04 8.64
N PHE A 126 2.94 6.20 7.67
CA PHE A 126 1.62 5.60 7.64
C PHE A 126 1.63 4.36 6.76
N LEU A 127 0.80 3.40 7.14
CA LEU A 127 0.56 2.20 6.35
C LEU A 127 -0.85 2.21 5.82
N SER A 128 -0.98 1.91 4.55
CA SER A 128 -2.25 1.59 3.93
C SER A 128 -2.19 0.16 3.44
N GLY A 129 -3.17 -0.63 3.83
CA GLY A 129 -3.21 -2.04 3.47
C GLY A 129 -4.62 -2.58 3.39
N LEU A 130 -4.73 -3.82 2.96
CA LEU A 130 -5.98 -4.57 2.91
C LEU A 130 -6.06 -5.49 4.13
N ASP A 131 -7.21 -5.47 4.80
CA ASP A 131 -7.50 -6.40 5.88
C ASP A 131 -8.26 -7.61 5.34
N TRP A 132 -7.69 -8.78 5.58
CA TRP A 132 -8.26 -10.09 5.25
C TRP A 132 -8.85 -10.77 6.48
N SER A 133 -9.45 -10.06 7.40
CA SER A 133 -10.01 -10.71 8.57
C SER A 133 -11.00 -11.82 8.16
N GLN A 134 -10.92 -12.98 8.80
CA GLN A 134 -11.79 -14.14 8.55
C GLN A 134 -13.28 -13.83 8.71
N GLN A 135 -13.62 -12.75 9.40
CA GLN A 135 -14.99 -12.29 9.58
C GLN A 135 -15.63 -11.78 8.29
N ASN A 136 -14.83 -11.40 7.31
CA ASN A 136 -15.29 -10.95 6.00
C ASN A 136 -15.40 -12.08 4.96
N SER A 137 -15.57 -13.31 5.41
CA SER A 137 -15.91 -14.50 4.58
C SER A 137 -15.43 -14.42 3.12
N GLY A 138 -14.15 -14.14 2.94
CA GLY A 138 -13.38 -14.57 1.77
C GLY A 138 -13.62 -13.88 0.45
N ARG A 139 -14.35 -12.77 0.35
CA ARG A 139 -14.62 -12.22 -0.99
C ARG A 139 -14.13 -10.81 -1.25
N HIS A 140 -13.90 -10.01 -0.22
CA HIS A 140 -13.51 -8.61 -0.42
C HIS A 140 -12.71 -8.08 0.78
N PRO A 141 -11.47 -7.67 0.56
CA PRO A 141 -10.66 -7.07 1.60
C PRO A 141 -11.20 -5.68 1.97
N ASP A 142 -11.24 -5.38 3.24
CA ASP A 142 -11.47 -4.01 3.70
C ASP A 142 -10.17 -3.22 3.69
N LEU A 143 -10.26 -1.97 3.28
CA LEU A 143 -9.15 -1.05 3.34
C LEU A 143 -8.98 -0.58 4.79
N ARG A 144 -7.83 -0.89 5.41
CA ARG A 144 -7.47 -0.31 6.70
C ARG A 144 -6.34 0.70 6.53
N GLN A 145 -6.65 1.92 6.86
CA GLN A 145 -5.69 2.98 7.14
C GLN A 145 -5.62 3.12 8.66
N ASN A 146 -4.52 3.54 9.21
CA ASN A 146 -4.28 3.99 10.59
C ASN A 146 -3.22 3.19 11.33
N LEU A 147 -2.45 2.36 10.64
CA LEU A 147 -1.21 1.89 11.22
C LEU A 147 -0.13 2.93 10.96
N GLN A 148 0.58 3.31 11.99
CA GLN A 148 1.73 4.19 11.88
C GLN A 148 2.88 3.67 12.74
N GLY A 149 4.08 3.98 12.31
CA GLY A 149 5.25 3.59 13.07
C GLY A 149 6.52 4.28 12.59
N PRO A 150 7.56 4.30 13.41
CA PRO A 150 8.85 4.85 13.04
C PRO A 150 9.60 3.91 12.09
N VAL A 151 10.28 4.50 11.14
CA VAL A 151 11.27 3.82 10.31
C VAL A 151 12.46 3.39 11.18
N MET A 152 12.89 2.16 11.03
CA MET A 152 14.05 1.60 11.73
C MET A 152 15.37 1.99 11.04
N THR A 153 16.46 1.95 11.78
CA THR A 153 17.79 2.02 11.17
C THR A 153 18.07 0.78 10.31
N ASN A 154 18.95 0.91 9.33
CA ASN A 154 19.36 -0.26 8.52
C ASN A 154 19.94 -1.38 9.40
N LYS A 155 20.67 -1.03 10.46
CA LYS A 155 21.25 -2.01 11.38
C LYS A 155 20.15 -2.78 12.10
N GLU A 156 19.22 -2.10 12.73
CA GLU A 156 18.08 -2.75 13.41
C GLU A 156 17.24 -3.60 12.44
N CYS A 157 17.01 -3.12 11.22
CA CYS A 157 16.32 -3.87 10.19
C CYS A 157 17.04 -5.17 9.85
N GLN A 158 18.36 -5.14 9.67
CA GLN A 158 19.19 -6.31 9.37
C GLN A 158 19.35 -7.27 10.55
N GLU A 159 19.11 -6.83 11.78
CA GLU A 159 19.08 -7.70 12.96
C GLU A 159 17.83 -8.58 12.98
N THR A 160 16.75 -8.20 12.28
CA THR A 160 15.58 -9.06 12.10
C THR A 160 15.88 -10.21 11.13
N GLU A 161 15.27 -11.37 11.33
CA GLU A 161 15.45 -12.51 10.42
C GLU A 161 15.06 -12.16 8.99
N GLN A 162 13.95 -11.49 8.82
CA GLN A 162 13.44 -11.09 7.51
C GLN A 162 14.25 -9.97 6.87
N GLY A 163 14.68 -8.97 7.65
CA GLY A 163 15.51 -7.88 7.13
C GLY A 163 16.86 -8.34 6.62
N ARG A 164 17.43 -9.44 7.17
CA ARG A 164 18.63 -10.08 6.63
C ARG A 164 18.42 -10.74 5.28
N LYS A 165 17.23 -11.24 5.03
CA LYS A 165 16.88 -11.95 3.79
C LYS A 165 16.60 -11.01 2.62
N HIS A 166 16.22 -9.76 2.89
CA HIS A 166 15.77 -8.82 1.85
C HIS A 166 16.73 -7.63 1.70
N ARG A 167 17.40 -7.57 0.56
CA ARG A 167 18.20 -6.40 0.17
C ARG A 167 17.26 -5.23 -0.16
N ASN A 168 17.80 -4.01 -0.01
CA ASN A 168 17.02 -2.80 -0.33
C ASN A 168 15.71 -2.69 0.42
N SER A 169 15.61 -3.28 1.61
CA SER A 169 14.42 -3.22 2.44
C SER A 169 14.31 -1.92 3.24
N LEU A 170 13.09 -1.62 3.61
CA LEU A 170 12.70 -0.60 4.56
C LEU A 170 11.93 -1.29 5.68
N CYS A 171 12.38 -1.12 6.93
CA CYS A 171 11.69 -1.66 8.09
C CYS A 171 10.98 -0.56 8.86
N VAL A 172 9.73 -0.85 9.26
CA VAL A 172 8.92 0.04 10.08
C VAL A 172 8.48 -0.73 11.33
N LYS A 173 8.71 -0.14 12.49
CA LYS A 173 8.31 -0.71 13.77
C LYS A 173 6.90 -0.23 14.12
N PHE A 174 5.96 -1.16 14.27
CA PHE A 174 4.60 -0.80 14.66
C PHE A 174 4.48 -0.61 16.15
N VAL A 175 3.78 0.44 16.55
CA VAL A 175 3.31 0.55 17.93
C VAL A 175 2.04 -0.30 18.05
N LYS A 176 2.09 -1.31 18.91
CA LYS A 176 0.92 -2.15 19.22
C LYS A 176 -0.20 -1.31 19.81
N VAL A 177 -1.09 -0.83 18.97
CA VAL A 177 -2.29 -0.14 19.50
C VAL A 177 -3.40 -1.14 19.83
N PHE A 178 -3.47 -2.31 19.23
CA PHE A 178 -4.39 -3.40 19.63
C PHE A 178 -3.93 -4.74 19.02
N SER A 179 -3.68 -5.72 19.84
CA SER A 179 -3.15 -7.04 19.51
C SER A 179 -4.06 -7.95 18.65
N ARG A 180 -5.25 -7.50 18.28
CA ARG A 180 -6.19 -8.25 17.42
C ARG A 180 -6.19 -7.83 15.96
N ILE A 181 -5.46 -6.78 15.59
CA ILE A 181 -5.55 -6.20 14.25
C ILE A 181 -4.48 -6.74 13.30
N PHE A 182 -3.41 -7.34 13.82
CA PHE A 182 -2.23 -7.71 13.02
C PHE A 182 -2.25 -9.11 12.41
N GLY A 183 -3.32 -9.87 12.60
CA GLY A 183 -3.35 -11.24 12.11
C GLY A 183 -3.33 -11.38 10.59
N GLU A 184 -3.76 -10.37 9.83
CA GLU A 184 -4.12 -10.59 8.43
C GLU A 184 -4.05 -9.35 7.52
N VAL A 185 -3.15 -8.40 7.76
CA VAL A 185 -2.90 -7.33 6.78
C VAL A 185 -2.07 -7.91 5.64
N ALA A 186 -2.71 -8.21 4.53
CA ALA A 186 -2.10 -8.96 3.45
C ALA A 186 -1.17 -8.14 2.56
N VAL A 187 -1.41 -6.85 2.41
CA VAL A 187 -0.57 -5.98 1.56
C VAL A 187 -0.60 -4.57 2.10
N ALA A 188 0.55 -4.00 2.32
CA ALA A 188 0.68 -2.65 2.82
C ALA A 188 1.66 -1.80 2.01
N THR A 189 1.34 -0.52 1.92
CA THR A 189 2.25 0.50 1.40
C THR A 189 2.70 1.41 2.52
N VAL A 190 3.96 1.82 2.51
CA VAL A 190 4.53 2.76 3.49
C VAL A 190 4.58 4.15 2.89
N ILE A 191 3.92 5.07 3.56
CA ILE A 191 3.81 6.46 3.15
C ILE A 191 4.43 7.34 4.21
N CYS A 192 5.47 8.07 3.84
CA CYS A 192 6.15 9.02 4.71
C CYS A 192 6.15 10.39 4.02
N ASN A 193 5.76 11.43 4.75
CA ASN A 193 5.71 12.79 4.20
C ASN A 193 4.92 12.88 2.88
N ASN A 194 3.77 12.20 2.80
CA ASN A 194 2.88 12.12 1.64
C ASN A 194 3.54 11.53 0.36
N LYS A 195 4.56 10.69 0.52
CA LYS A 195 5.27 10.03 -0.58
C LYS A 195 5.38 8.53 -0.34
N LEU A 196 5.32 7.76 -1.41
CA LEU A 196 5.51 6.32 -1.37
C LEU A 196 6.97 6.00 -1.07
N GLN A 197 7.23 5.37 0.07
CA GLN A 197 8.56 4.93 0.50
C GLN A 197 8.73 3.42 0.43
N GLY A 198 7.68 2.67 0.64
CA GLY A 198 7.77 1.22 0.69
C GLY A 198 6.54 0.52 0.13
N ILE A 199 6.79 -0.68 -0.40
CA ILE A 199 5.76 -1.65 -0.81
C ILE A 199 6.11 -2.98 -0.14
N GLU A 200 5.10 -3.68 0.36
CA GLU A 200 5.27 -4.92 1.10
C GLU A 200 6.01 -6.01 0.30
N VAL A 201 6.86 -6.75 1.01
CA VAL A 201 7.56 -7.94 0.50
C VAL A 201 6.88 -9.18 1.06
N GLY A 202 5.85 -9.68 0.39
CA GLY A 202 5.16 -10.89 0.79
C GLY A 202 4.31 -10.75 2.06
N HIS A 203 3.67 -11.85 2.48
CA HIS A 203 2.82 -11.86 3.66
C HIS A 203 3.64 -11.84 4.95
N PHE A 204 3.43 -10.84 5.76
CA PHE A 204 4.00 -10.76 7.09
C PHE A 204 3.05 -11.40 8.12
N MET A 205 3.45 -12.55 8.64
CA MET A 205 2.74 -13.24 9.72
C MET A 205 3.48 -13.04 11.05
N GLY A 206 3.04 -12.06 11.81
CA GLY A 206 3.37 -11.91 13.22
C GLY A 206 4.68 -11.17 13.54
N GLY A 207 4.58 -10.11 14.31
CA GLY A 207 5.69 -9.33 14.85
C GLY A 207 5.37 -7.84 14.93
N ASP A 208 6.28 -7.08 15.54
CA ASP A 208 6.15 -5.63 15.68
C ASP A 208 6.85 -4.86 14.53
N VAL A 209 7.38 -5.58 13.54
CA VAL A 209 8.18 -5.00 12.46
C VAL A 209 7.64 -5.43 11.10
N GLY A 210 7.26 -4.47 10.28
CA GLY A 210 6.95 -4.69 8.87
C GLY A 210 8.18 -4.46 7.99
N ILE A 211 8.32 -5.29 6.94
CA ILE A 211 9.41 -5.23 5.98
C ILE A 211 8.86 -4.93 4.61
N TYR A 212 9.45 -3.97 3.96
CA TYR A 212 8.97 -3.41 2.69
C TYR A 212 10.12 -3.24 1.72
N THR A 213 9.87 -3.40 0.44
CA THR A 213 10.80 -2.97 -0.60
C THR A 213 10.94 -1.45 -0.52
N ASN A 214 12.18 -0.95 -0.34
CA ASN A 214 12.46 0.48 -0.27
C ASN A 214 12.38 1.10 -1.67
N VAL A 215 11.25 1.72 -1.99
CA VAL A 215 10.95 2.28 -3.33
C VAL A 215 12.01 3.28 -3.79
N TYR A 216 12.59 4.05 -2.87
CA TYR A 216 13.61 5.03 -3.22
C TYR A 216 14.83 4.40 -3.94
N LYS A 217 15.17 3.16 -3.63
CA LYS A 217 16.27 2.45 -4.27
C LYS A 217 16.04 2.13 -5.74
N TYR A 218 14.79 2.23 -6.20
CA TYR A 218 14.36 1.86 -7.54
C TYR A 218 13.89 3.07 -8.38
N ILE A 219 14.02 4.29 -7.86
CA ILE A 219 13.50 5.50 -8.53
C ILE A 219 14.08 5.66 -9.95
N SER A 220 15.39 5.46 -10.13
CA SER A 220 16.01 5.57 -11.46
C SER A 220 15.38 4.60 -12.47
N TRP A 221 15.17 3.34 -12.07
CA TRP A 221 14.51 2.35 -12.91
C TRP A 221 13.05 2.72 -13.22
N ILE A 222 12.31 3.17 -12.20
CA ILE A 222 10.91 3.58 -12.37
C ILE A 222 10.83 4.77 -13.34
N GLU A 223 11.66 5.79 -13.13
CA GLU A 223 11.68 6.97 -13.99
C GLU A 223 12.08 6.65 -15.42
N ASP A 224 13.09 5.80 -15.62
CA ASP A 224 13.55 5.41 -16.96
C ASP A 224 12.47 4.71 -17.78
N ILE A 225 11.68 3.84 -17.15
CA ILE A 225 10.58 3.13 -17.82
C ILE A 225 9.36 4.02 -18.02
N THR A 226 9.03 4.82 -17.02
CA THR A 226 7.79 5.61 -17.02
C THR A 226 7.94 6.99 -17.66
N LYS A 227 9.12 7.33 -18.20
CA LYS A 227 9.30 8.54 -19.00
C LYS A 227 8.36 8.53 -20.18
N ASP A 228 7.60 9.59 -20.36
CA ASP A 228 6.89 9.79 -21.61
C ASP A 228 7.93 9.92 -22.72
N LYS A 229 7.90 8.99 -23.69
CA LYS A 229 8.70 9.16 -24.90
C LYS A 229 8.19 10.42 -25.57
N LYS A 230 8.98 11.50 -25.52
CA LYS A 230 8.71 12.66 -26.34
C LYS A 230 8.59 12.18 -27.78
N LYS A 231 7.38 12.31 -28.35
CA LYS A 231 7.15 12.13 -29.77
C LYS A 231 7.88 13.22 -30.56
#